data_8f260ad72ae5d27b48de9f8eba256226
#
_entry.id   8f260ad72ae5d27b48de9f8eba256226
#
_cell.length_a   1.000
_cell.length_b   1.000
_cell.length_c   1.000
_cell.angle_alpha   90.00
_cell.angle_beta   90.00
_cell.angle_gamma   90.00
#
_symmetry.space_group_name_H-M   'P 1'
#
loop_
_entity.id
_entity.type
_entity.pdbx_description
1 polymer ?
#
loop_
_entity_poly.entity_id
_entity_poly.type
_entity_poly.pdbx_seq_one_letter_code
_entity_poly.pdbx_strand_id
1 'polypeptide(L)'
;MKAYMIVTNDELELPVKMDIFGAKAAADYLGIPEQTFRTCLHRGSWCRKTHRYKAIVDEDATIRLRAEHKAEMDAHWKNKRAFDPAYRERRRKYDRERWKKKREQRISQLR
;
A
#
# COMPACT_ATOMS: atom_id res chain seq x y z
N MET A 1 -1.70 1.68 2.63
CA MET A 1 -2.94 1.48 1.83
C MET A 1 -4.01 0.79 2.66
N LYS A 2 -5.24 1.10 2.40
CA LYS A 2 -6.40 0.49 3.06
C LYS A 2 -7.16 -0.39 2.08
N ALA A 3 -7.81 -1.44 2.59
CA ALA A 3 -8.75 -2.23 1.79
C ALA A 3 -10.15 -1.67 1.94
N TYR A 4 -10.91 -1.75 0.88
CA TYR A 4 -12.28 -1.22 0.82
C TYR A 4 -13.24 -2.32 0.41
N MET A 5 -14.46 -2.18 0.88
CA MET A 5 -15.59 -3.00 0.48
C MET A 5 -16.65 -2.08 -0.12
N ILE A 6 -17.14 -2.42 -1.30
CA ILE A 6 -18.24 -1.70 -1.92
C ILE A 6 -19.56 -2.34 -1.45
N VAL A 7 -20.41 -1.51 -0.91
CA VAL A 7 -21.72 -1.94 -0.38
C VAL A 7 -22.83 -1.09 -0.99
N THR A 8 -24.06 -1.55 -0.88
CA THR A 8 -25.22 -0.77 -1.29
C THR A 8 -25.36 0.46 -0.39
N ASN A 9 -25.70 1.61 -0.99
CA ASN A 9 -25.88 2.86 -0.24
C ASN A 9 -27.29 2.96 0.33
N ASP A 10 -27.61 2.04 1.23
CA ASP A 10 -28.89 1.95 1.93
C ASP A 10 -28.66 1.44 3.36
N GLU A 11 -29.75 1.25 4.10
CA GLU A 11 -29.68 0.74 5.48
C GLU A 11 -29.16 -0.69 5.58
N LEU A 12 -29.31 -1.48 4.51
CA LEU A 12 -28.90 -2.88 4.50
C LEU A 12 -27.39 -3.06 4.28
N GLU A 13 -26.75 -2.10 3.60
CA GLU A 13 -25.30 -2.14 3.32
C GLU A 13 -24.83 -3.49 2.77
N LEU A 14 -25.54 -4.03 1.77
CA LEU A 14 -25.24 -5.34 1.20
C LEU A 14 -23.92 -5.31 0.45
N PRO A 15 -22.99 -6.27 0.72
CA PRO A 15 -21.72 -6.32 0.01
C PRO A 15 -21.91 -6.57 -1.48
N VAL A 16 -21.29 -5.73 -2.32
CA VAL A 16 -21.26 -5.85 -3.78
C VAL A 16 -19.91 -6.36 -4.25
N LYS A 17 -18.83 -5.79 -3.70
CA LYS A 17 -17.46 -6.18 -4.00
C LYS A 17 -16.62 -6.08 -2.76
N MET A 18 -15.80 -7.08 -2.50
CA MET A 18 -14.91 -7.15 -1.34
C MET A 18 -13.45 -7.18 -1.76
N ASP A 19 -12.55 -6.99 -0.81
CA ASP A 19 -11.11 -7.13 -0.98
C ASP A 19 -10.51 -6.20 -2.06
N ILE A 20 -10.98 -4.96 -2.14
CA ILE A 20 -10.41 -3.95 -3.02
C ILE A 20 -9.29 -3.25 -2.26
N PHE A 21 -8.05 -3.42 -2.72
CA PHE A 21 -6.87 -2.86 -2.06
C PHE A 21 -6.43 -1.56 -2.73
N GLY A 22 -6.56 -0.46 -1.99
CA GLY A 22 -6.16 0.87 -2.40
C GLY A 22 -7.32 1.74 -2.92
N ALA A 23 -7.21 3.04 -2.68
CA ALA A 23 -8.22 4.02 -3.09
C ALA A 23 -8.39 4.10 -4.61
N LYS A 24 -7.30 3.96 -5.37
CA LYS A 24 -7.34 3.98 -6.83
C LYS A 24 -8.16 2.82 -7.39
N ALA A 25 -7.93 1.62 -6.88
CA ALA A 25 -8.67 0.43 -7.33
C ALA A 25 -10.16 0.56 -7.00
N ALA A 26 -10.51 1.07 -5.82
CA ALA A 26 -11.90 1.32 -5.44
C ALA A 26 -12.56 2.40 -6.31
N ALA A 27 -11.85 3.48 -6.60
CA ALA A 27 -12.32 4.54 -7.49
C ALA A 27 -12.56 4.02 -8.91
N ASP A 28 -11.63 3.22 -9.43
CA ASP A 28 -11.76 2.59 -10.75
C ASP A 28 -12.97 1.66 -10.81
N TYR A 29 -13.22 0.89 -9.78
CA TYR A 29 -14.40 0.02 -9.69
C TYR A 29 -15.71 0.82 -9.74
N LEU A 30 -15.75 1.95 -9.04
CA LEU A 30 -16.92 2.84 -9.03
C LEU A 30 -17.02 3.74 -10.26
N GLY A 31 -15.99 3.80 -11.10
CA GLY A 31 -15.94 4.63 -12.29
C GLY A 31 -15.80 6.13 -12.00
N ILE A 32 -15.15 6.49 -10.91
CA ILE A 32 -14.90 7.88 -10.51
C ILE A 32 -13.41 8.15 -10.35
N PRO A 33 -12.97 9.43 -10.43
CA PRO A 33 -11.59 9.79 -10.15
C PRO A 33 -11.20 9.47 -8.69
N GLU A 34 -9.94 9.12 -8.46
CA GLU A 34 -9.44 8.80 -7.12
C GLU A 34 -9.64 9.95 -6.13
N GLN A 35 -9.43 11.19 -6.58
CA GLN A 35 -9.62 12.37 -5.73
C GLN A 35 -11.08 12.53 -5.32
N THR A 36 -12.02 12.30 -6.23
CA THR A 36 -13.45 12.30 -5.95
C THR A 36 -13.81 11.21 -4.96
N PHE A 37 -13.23 10.03 -5.10
CA PHE A 37 -13.42 8.92 -4.18
C PHE A 37 -12.98 9.28 -2.75
N ARG A 38 -11.80 9.86 -2.60
CA ARG A 38 -11.28 10.29 -1.29
C ARG A 38 -12.15 11.37 -0.65
N THR A 39 -12.63 12.31 -1.45
CA THR A 39 -13.53 13.37 -0.98
C THR A 39 -14.87 12.79 -0.51
N CYS A 40 -15.44 11.85 -1.25
CA CYS A 40 -16.68 11.17 -0.87
C CYS A 40 -16.52 10.38 0.44
N LEU A 41 -15.41 9.67 0.61
CA LEU A 41 -15.11 8.96 1.85
C LEU A 41 -15.04 9.90 3.05
N HIS A 42 -14.36 11.02 2.89
CA HIS A 42 -14.18 12.00 3.95
C HIS A 42 -15.49 12.67 4.33
N ARG A 43 -16.30 13.06 3.35
CA ARG A 43 -17.59 13.75 3.58
C ARG A 43 -18.72 12.81 3.95
N GLY A 44 -18.60 11.51 3.65
CA GLY A 44 -19.67 10.54 3.86
C GLY A 44 -20.84 10.65 2.87
N SER A 45 -20.69 11.47 1.84
CA SER A 45 -21.71 11.62 0.79
C SER A 45 -21.16 11.19 -0.56
N TRP A 46 -21.94 10.45 -1.33
CA TRP A 46 -21.52 9.86 -2.60
C TRP A 46 -22.14 10.58 -3.78
N CYS A 47 -21.35 10.76 -4.84
CA CYS A 47 -21.76 11.50 -6.02
C CYS A 47 -22.87 10.78 -6.81
N ARG A 48 -23.52 11.50 -7.76
CA ARG A 48 -24.65 10.99 -8.56
C ARG A 48 -24.34 9.70 -9.31
N LYS A 49 -23.08 9.51 -9.76
CA LYS A 49 -22.66 8.29 -10.48
C LYS A 49 -22.60 7.07 -9.56
N THR A 50 -22.39 7.27 -8.26
CA THR A 50 -22.20 6.20 -7.28
C THR A 50 -23.25 6.21 -6.17
N HIS A 51 -24.36 6.95 -6.34
CA HIS A 51 -25.36 7.09 -5.29
C HIS A 51 -25.99 5.77 -4.84
N ARG A 52 -25.93 4.73 -5.66
CA ARG A 52 -26.43 3.38 -5.34
C ARG A 52 -25.43 2.58 -4.53
N TYR A 53 -24.17 2.94 -4.57
CA TYR A 53 -23.08 2.23 -3.94
C TYR A 53 -22.20 3.19 -3.16
N LYS A 54 -21.65 2.71 -2.07
CA LYS A 54 -20.64 3.43 -1.30
C LYS A 54 -19.49 2.49 -0.96
N ALA A 55 -18.32 3.05 -0.66
CA ALA A 55 -17.18 2.29 -0.18
C ALA A 55 -17.04 2.49 1.33
N ILE A 56 -16.74 1.41 2.03
CA ILE A 56 -16.37 1.45 3.44
C ILE A 56 -14.98 0.84 3.62
N VAL A 57 -14.27 1.29 4.63
CA VAL A 57 -12.98 0.70 4.99
C VAL A 57 -13.23 -0.64 5.68
N ASP A 58 -12.63 -1.70 5.12
CA ASP A 58 -12.65 -3.03 5.72
C ASP A 58 -11.33 -3.23 6.47
N GLU A 59 -11.36 -3.11 7.79
CA GLU A 59 -10.16 -3.18 8.62
C GLU A 59 -9.53 -4.56 8.62
N ASP A 60 -10.33 -5.63 8.68
CA ASP A 60 -9.84 -7.00 8.66
C ASP A 60 -9.17 -7.33 7.32
N ALA A 61 -9.80 -6.96 6.21
CA ALA A 61 -9.22 -7.09 4.89
C ALA A 61 -7.98 -6.21 4.72
N THR A 62 -7.94 -5.03 5.32
CA THR A 62 -6.77 -4.15 5.30
C THR A 62 -5.57 -4.84 5.94
N ILE A 63 -5.73 -5.44 7.10
CA ILE A 63 -4.66 -6.15 7.80
C ILE A 63 -4.17 -7.33 6.95
N ARG A 64 -5.10 -8.15 6.46
CA ARG A 64 -4.77 -9.33 5.64
C ARG A 64 -4.06 -8.95 4.35
N LEU A 65 -4.60 -8.00 3.59
CA LEU A 65 -4.05 -7.60 2.28
C LEU A 65 -2.72 -6.84 2.42
N ARG A 66 -2.53 -6.08 3.50
CA ARG A 66 -1.23 -5.48 3.80
C ARG A 66 -0.16 -6.53 4.08
N ALA A 67 -0.51 -7.57 4.82
CA ALA A 67 0.41 -8.67 5.11
C ALA A 67 0.79 -9.42 3.82
N GLU A 68 -0.19 -9.71 2.96
CA GLU A 68 0.05 -10.35 1.66
C GLU A 68 0.92 -9.47 0.76
N HIS A 69 0.62 -8.18 0.66
CA HIS A 69 1.40 -7.24 -0.13
C HIS A 69 2.84 -7.13 0.37
N LYS A 70 3.05 -7.09 1.68
CA LYS A 70 4.38 -7.09 2.27
C LYS A 70 5.14 -8.36 1.93
N ALA A 71 4.50 -9.52 2.01
CA ALA A 71 5.11 -10.80 1.66
C ALA A 71 5.51 -10.84 0.18
N GLU A 72 4.66 -10.34 -0.72
CA GLU A 72 4.97 -10.24 -2.15
C GLU A 72 6.16 -9.30 -2.42
N MET A 73 6.19 -8.15 -1.77
CA MET A 73 7.28 -7.19 -1.91
C MET A 73 8.58 -7.74 -1.36
N ASP A 74 8.55 -8.42 -0.22
CA ASP A 74 9.73 -9.06 0.37
C ASP A 74 10.26 -10.16 -0.56
N ALA A 75 9.39 -10.98 -1.15
CA ALA A 75 9.76 -12.00 -2.12
C ALA A 75 10.36 -11.37 -3.39
N HIS A 76 9.77 -10.31 -3.89
CA HIS A 76 10.29 -9.57 -5.06
C HIS A 76 11.70 -9.04 -4.80
N TRP A 77 11.94 -8.38 -3.67
CA TRP A 77 13.26 -7.86 -3.32
C TRP A 77 14.28 -8.99 -3.09
N LYS A 78 13.87 -10.09 -2.49
CA LYS A 78 14.72 -11.26 -2.30
C LYS A 78 15.15 -11.86 -3.65
N ASN A 79 14.21 -12.00 -4.58
CA ASN A 79 14.51 -12.47 -5.93
C ASN A 79 15.43 -11.51 -6.68
N LYS A 80 15.17 -10.23 -6.60
CA LYS A 80 16.01 -9.20 -7.22
C LYS A 80 17.44 -9.23 -6.68
N ARG A 81 17.61 -9.39 -5.38
CA ARG A 81 18.94 -9.56 -4.76
C ARG A 81 19.65 -10.82 -5.25
N ALA A 82 18.90 -11.91 -5.45
CA ALA A 82 19.47 -13.18 -5.86
C ALA A 82 19.88 -13.20 -7.34
N PHE A 83 19.15 -12.53 -8.23
CA PHE A 83 19.28 -12.67 -9.67
C PHE A 83 19.77 -11.42 -10.42
N ASP A 84 19.88 -10.26 -9.80
CA ASP A 84 20.37 -9.03 -10.42
C ASP A 84 21.80 -8.69 -9.93
N PRO A 85 22.84 -8.96 -10.77
CA PRO A 85 24.23 -8.65 -10.40
C PRO A 85 24.49 -7.16 -10.15
N ALA A 86 23.87 -6.29 -10.92
CA ALA A 86 24.02 -4.82 -10.77
C ALA A 86 23.46 -4.34 -9.42
N TYR A 87 22.33 -4.89 -9.00
CA TYR A 87 21.75 -4.61 -7.69
C TYR A 87 22.66 -5.09 -6.56
N ARG A 88 23.21 -6.30 -6.70
CA ARG A 88 24.16 -6.86 -5.71
C ARG A 88 25.39 -5.98 -5.54
N GLU A 89 25.97 -5.51 -6.63
CA GLU A 89 27.14 -4.63 -6.59
C GLU A 89 26.83 -3.31 -5.92
N ARG A 90 25.72 -2.67 -6.27
CA ARG A 90 25.28 -1.41 -5.65
C ARG A 90 25.05 -1.59 -4.15
N ARG A 91 24.47 -2.69 -3.74
CA ARG A 91 24.22 -3.01 -2.34
C ARG A 91 25.53 -3.24 -1.58
N ARG A 92 26.47 -3.99 -2.16
CA ARG A 92 27.79 -4.24 -1.58
C ARG A 92 28.58 -2.94 -1.40
N LYS A 93 28.54 -2.07 -2.41
CA LYS A 93 29.18 -0.75 -2.36
C LYS A 93 28.60 0.11 -1.26
N TYR A 94 27.28 0.18 -1.17
CA TYR A 94 26.57 0.90 -0.11
C TYR A 94 26.94 0.40 1.28
N ASP A 95 26.94 -0.90 1.47
CA ASP A 95 27.28 -1.52 2.75
C ASP A 95 28.73 -1.26 3.16
N ARG A 96 29.69 -1.32 2.19
CA ARG A 96 31.08 -0.99 2.43
C ARG A 96 31.27 0.46 2.88
N GLU A 97 30.61 1.40 2.22
CA GLU A 97 30.64 2.82 2.59
C GLU A 97 30.03 3.06 3.97
N ARG A 98 28.95 2.40 4.28
CA ARG A 98 28.29 2.48 5.58
C ARG A 98 29.19 1.94 6.72
N TRP A 99 29.84 0.81 6.51
CA TRP A 99 30.79 0.23 7.45
C TRP A 99 32.00 1.12 7.67
N LYS A 100 32.53 1.71 6.60
CA LYS A 100 33.64 2.66 6.65
C LYS A 100 33.29 3.87 7.51
N LYS A 101 32.14 4.47 7.31
CA LYS A 101 31.66 5.59 8.13
C LYS A 101 31.51 5.22 9.60
N LYS A 102 30.95 4.07 9.90
CA LYS A 102 30.82 3.58 11.29
C LYS A 102 32.18 3.38 11.94
N ARG A 103 33.15 2.85 11.21
CA ARG A 103 34.52 2.66 11.72
C ARG A 103 35.17 4.00 12.03
N GLU A 104 35.05 4.97 11.16
CA GLU A 104 35.57 6.33 11.36
C GLU A 104 34.92 7.01 12.56
N GLN A 105 33.63 6.88 12.75
CA GLN A 105 32.92 7.40 13.92
C GLN A 105 33.41 6.76 15.22
N ARG A 106 33.66 5.46 15.24
CA ARG A 106 34.22 4.77 16.42
C ARG A 106 35.62 5.29 16.78
N ILE A 107 36.47 5.48 15.78
CA ILE A 107 37.81 6.03 15.97
C ILE A 107 37.74 7.44 16.54
N SER A 108 36.81 8.30 16.02
CA SER A 108 36.59 9.65 16.55
C SER A 108 36.13 9.65 17.98
N GLN A 109 35.29 8.71 18.39
CA GLN A 109 34.78 8.60 19.76
C GLN A 109 35.83 8.11 20.76
N LEU A 110 36.84 7.37 20.28
CA LEU A 110 37.94 6.85 21.10
C LEU A 110 39.06 7.88 21.37
N ARG A 111 39.04 8.99 20.63
CA ARG A 111 39.96 10.09 20.86
C ARG A 111 39.33 11.12 21.80
#